data_f0ca942662cf67655188667a45604151
#
_entry.id   f0ca942662cf67655188667a45604151
#
_cell.length_a   1.000
_cell.length_b   1.000
_cell.length_c   1.000
_cell.angle_alpha   90.00
_cell.angle_beta   90.00
_cell.angle_gamma   90.00
#
_symmetry.space_group_name_H-M   'P 1'
#
loop_
_entity.id
_entity.type
_entity.pdbx_description
1 polymer ?
#
loop_
_entity_poly.entity_id
_entity_poly.type
_entity_poly.pdbx_seq_one_letter_code
_entity_poly.pdbx_strand_id
1 'polypeptide(L)'
;QRSLVGSEMCIRDRCTLGIPGRVNVENCVAAAALLWVAGFDERKLREAIASFSGVRRRFDFYVNEPGRVYMDDYAHHPNELRAAIGSLREMFPGRRLTVVFQPHLYTRTRDFCEEFASALSLADRVLLLPIYPAREEPIEGVRSEMLLPLLTVPARVVSKDGLLDAIRDENPELLVTFGAGDIDRFCGRIAETLSVPGRPAAKAD
;
A
#
# COMPACT_ATOMS: atom_id res chain seq x y z
N GLN A 1 10.43 2.44 23.40
CA GLN A 1 11.51 3.42 23.22
C GLN A 1 12.76 2.89 23.89
N ARG A 2 13.65 2.25 23.15
CA ARG A 2 15.02 2.05 23.61
C ARG A 2 15.81 3.29 23.23
N SER A 3 16.03 4.16 24.20
CA SER A 3 17.06 5.18 24.18
C SER A 3 18.40 4.47 23.95
N LEU A 4 19.03 4.73 22.81
CA LEU A 4 20.46 4.45 22.66
C LEU A 4 21.20 5.52 23.46
N VAL A 5 21.40 5.21 24.74
CA VAL A 5 22.27 5.99 25.61
C VAL A 5 23.71 5.65 25.21
N GLY A 6 24.42 6.62 24.66
CA GLY A 6 25.84 6.44 24.46
C GLY A 6 26.55 7.22 23.38
N SER A 7 25.89 8.02 22.57
CA SER A 7 26.60 9.03 21.78
C SER A 7 25.76 10.30 21.67
N GLU A 8 26.28 11.40 22.12
CA GLU A 8 25.69 12.74 21.95
C GLU A 8 25.39 13.06 20.48
N MET A 9 26.04 12.36 19.56
CA MET A 9 25.82 12.46 18.11
C MET A 9 24.44 11.95 17.65
N CYS A 10 23.82 10.99 18.37
CA CYS A 10 22.52 10.44 18.00
C CYS A 10 21.32 11.31 18.41
N ILE A 11 21.53 12.32 19.26
CA ILE A 11 20.46 13.19 19.78
C ILE A 11 20.40 14.51 19.03
N ARG A 12 21.45 14.86 18.30
CA ARG A 12 21.61 16.19 17.72
C ARG A 12 20.57 16.52 16.66
N ASP A 13 19.99 15.50 16.01
CA ASP A 13 19.31 15.71 14.74
C ASP A 13 18.04 14.88 14.59
N ARG A 14 16.96 15.35 15.20
CA ARG A 14 15.62 14.84 14.89
C ARG A 14 15.13 15.46 13.59
N CYS A 15 14.87 14.61 12.58
CA CYS A 15 14.15 14.99 11.37
C CYS A 15 12.70 14.52 11.48
N THR A 16 11.75 15.39 11.13
CA THR A 16 10.36 15.00 10.94
C THR A 16 10.19 14.67 9.47
N LEU A 17 9.69 13.48 9.17
CA LEU A 17 9.35 13.10 7.81
C LEU A 17 7.91 13.51 7.52
N GLY A 18 7.69 14.19 6.38
CA GLY A 18 6.35 14.67 5.98
C GLY A 18 5.39 13.57 5.54
N ILE A 19 5.88 12.34 5.30
CA ILE A 19 5.07 11.19 4.88
C ILE A 19 5.23 10.02 5.84
N PRO A 20 4.17 9.25 6.12
CA PRO A 20 4.22 8.13 7.05
C PRO A 20 4.80 6.86 6.40
N GLY A 21 5.06 5.85 7.24
CA GLY A 21 5.44 4.51 6.84
C GLY A 21 6.94 4.22 6.98
N ARG A 22 7.26 3.04 7.51
CA ARG A 22 8.64 2.61 7.78
C ARG A 22 9.53 2.62 6.53
N VAL A 23 8.99 2.15 5.40
CA VAL A 23 9.71 2.16 4.11
C VAL A 23 10.11 3.57 3.70
N ASN A 24 9.24 4.56 3.93
CA ASN A 24 9.53 5.96 3.64
C ASN A 24 10.61 6.52 4.56
N VAL A 25 10.65 6.10 5.83
CA VAL A 25 11.73 6.46 6.75
C VAL A 25 13.07 5.91 6.26
N GLU A 26 13.12 4.64 5.86
CA GLU A 26 14.33 3.99 5.33
C GLU A 26 14.83 4.69 4.05
N ASN A 27 13.93 4.98 3.12
CA ASN A 27 14.24 5.72 1.89
C ASN A 27 14.72 7.15 2.19
N CYS A 28 14.09 7.83 3.15
CA CYS A 28 14.48 9.17 3.57
C CYS A 28 15.86 9.17 4.19
N VAL A 29 16.21 8.21 5.04
CA VAL A 29 17.54 8.08 5.63
C VAL A 29 18.60 7.88 4.55
N ALA A 30 18.33 7.02 3.58
CA ALA A 30 19.27 6.80 2.46
C ALA A 30 19.46 8.06 1.62
N ALA A 31 18.39 8.75 1.25
CA ALA A 31 18.45 10.00 0.50
C ALA A 31 19.17 11.11 1.28
N ALA A 32 18.87 11.27 2.58
CA ALA A 32 19.50 12.24 3.46
C ALA A 32 21.01 11.99 3.57
N ALA A 33 21.41 10.73 3.73
CA ALA A 33 22.84 10.37 3.82
C ALA A 33 23.59 10.71 2.54
N LEU A 34 23.02 10.42 1.37
CA LEU A 34 23.61 10.76 0.07
C LEU A 34 23.77 12.27 -0.11
N LEU A 35 22.74 13.04 0.22
CA LEU A 35 22.76 14.49 0.09
C LEU A 35 23.75 15.12 1.07
N TRP A 36 23.83 14.60 2.29
CA TRP A 36 24.81 15.06 3.28
C TRP A 36 26.24 14.81 2.84
N VAL A 37 26.55 13.61 2.33
CA VAL A 37 27.86 13.28 1.77
C VAL A 37 28.19 14.16 0.56
N ALA A 38 27.18 14.53 -0.23
CA ALA A 38 27.34 15.46 -1.36
C ALA A 38 27.50 16.93 -0.92
N GLY A 39 27.51 17.24 0.37
CA GLY A 39 27.78 18.59 0.91
C GLY A 39 26.56 19.53 0.92
N PHE A 40 25.33 18.99 0.86
CA PHE A 40 24.14 19.82 1.01
C PHE A 40 23.97 20.33 2.45
N ASP A 41 23.47 21.55 2.58
CA ASP A 41 23.19 22.21 3.85
C ASP A 41 22.17 21.44 4.68
N GLU A 42 22.54 21.12 5.91
CA GLU A 42 21.76 20.28 6.82
C GLU A 42 20.38 20.89 7.14
N ARG A 43 20.32 22.21 7.34
CA ARG A 43 19.05 22.88 7.66
C ARG A 43 18.08 22.78 6.48
N LYS A 44 18.56 23.06 5.26
CA LYS A 44 17.77 22.93 4.04
C LYS A 44 17.30 21.48 3.81
N LEU A 45 18.16 20.52 4.12
CA LEU A 45 17.82 19.10 4.04
C LEU A 45 16.67 18.74 4.98
N ARG A 46 16.71 19.20 6.22
CA ARG A 46 15.64 18.98 7.22
C ARG A 46 14.32 19.62 6.78
N GLU A 47 14.38 20.86 6.30
CA GLU A 47 13.21 21.58 5.78
C GLU A 47 12.58 20.82 4.59
N ALA A 48 13.41 20.33 3.67
CA ALA A 48 12.97 19.54 2.52
C ALA A 48 12.32 18.22 2.95
N ILE A 49 12.91 17.50 3.89
CA ILE A 49 12.36 16.23 4.41
C ILE A 49 11.01 16.47 5.09
N ALA A 50 10.90 17.52 5.89
CA ALA A 50 9.67 17.83 6.61
C ALA A 50 8.54 18.30 5.68
N SER A 51 8.87 19.01 4.60
CA SER A 51 7.91 19.51 3.61
C SER A 51 7.58 18.50 2.52
N PHE A 52 8.29 17.36 2.46
CA PHE A 52 8.06 16.36 1.43
C PHE A 52 6.69 15.69 1.62
N SER A 53 5.81 15.88 0.65
CA SER A 53 4.42 15.40 0.68
C SER A 53 4.22 14.02 0.02
N GLY A 54 5.30 13.36 -0.36
CA GLY A 54 5.25 12.04 -0.97
C GLY A 54 5.35 12.03 -2.48
N VAL A 55 5.26 10.85 -3.03
CA VAL A 55 5.20 10.58 -4.47
C VAL A 55 3.87 9.91 -4.77
N ARG A 56 3.22 10.34 -5.83
CA ARG A 56 1.98 9.73 -6.29
C ARG A 56 2.14 8.21 -6.41
N ARG A 57 1.16 7.46 -5.93
CA ARG A 57 1.17 5.99 -5.89
C ARG A 57 2.27 5.38 -4.98
N ARG A 58 2.71 6.11 -3.97
CA ARG A 58 3.62 5.62 -2.94
C ARG A 58 3.08 6.05 -1.57
N PHE A 59 2.33 5.18 -0.89
CA PHE A 59 1.56 5.53 0.31
C PHE A 59 0.71 6.80 0.08
N ASP A 60 0.01 6.84 -1.06
CA ASP A 60 -0.75 7.98 -1.54
C ASP A 60 -2.18 7.96 -0.95
N PHE A 61 -2.44 8.81 0.02
CA PHE A 61 -3.71 8.85 0.74
C PHE A 61 -4.76 9.63 -0.03
N TYR A 62 -5.84 8.97 -0.40
CA TYR A 62 -7.03 9.56 -1.04
C TYR A 62 -8.14 9.88 -0.03
N VAL A 63 -8.28 9.08 1.04
CA VAL A 63 -9.18 9.32 2.18
C VAL A 63 -8.38 9.07 3.45
N ASN A 64 -8.40 10.01 4.38
CA ASN A 64 -7.71 9.89 5.67
C ASN A 64 -8.57 10.52 6.77
N GLU A 65 -9.66 9.83 7.11
CA GLU A 65 -10.63 10.27 8.10
C GLU A 65 -10.64 9.31 9.31
N PRO A 66 -11.11 9.75 10.48
CA PRO A 66 -11.08 8.92 11.71
C PRO A 66 -11.73 7.54 11.57
N GLY A 67 -12.77 7.42 10.76
CA GLY A 67 -13.53 6.17 10.54
C GLY A 67 -13.15 5.44 9.27
N ARG A 68 -12.38 6.06 8.37
CA ARG A 68 -12.13 5.50 7.04
C ARG A 68 -10.81 6.00 6.46
N VAL A 69 -10.00 5.06 5.99
CA VAL A 69 -8.73 5.35 5.33
C VAL A 69 -8.68 4.61 4.00
N TYR A 70 -8.29 5.34 2.95
CA TYR A 70 -8.01 4.75 1.65
C TYR A 70 -6.68 5.26 1.11
N MET A 71 -5.84 4.34 0.66
CA MET A 71 -4.51 4.61 0.13
C MET A 71 -4.26 3.81 -1.15
N ASP A 72 -3.50 4.39 -2.08
CA ASP A 72 -2.96 3.70 -3.26
C ASP A 72 -1.44 3.53 -3.14
N ASP A 73 -0.94 2.37 -3.56
CA ASP A 73 0.48 2.12 -3.63
C ASP A 73 0.85 1.30 -4.88
N TYR A 74 1.98 1.62 -5.47
CA TYR A 74 2.47 1.01 -6.69
C TYR A 74 3.02 -0.41 -6.49
N ALA A 75 3.06 -0.93 -5.27
CA ALA A 75 3.58 -2.24 -4.94
C ALA A 75 3.00 -3.32 -5.88
N HIS A 76 3.89 -4.07 -6.51
CA HIS A 76 3.56 -5.07 -7.51
C HIS A 76 4.50 -6.29 -7.48
N HIS A 77 5.34 -6.37 -6.45
CA HIS A 77 6.19 -7.51 -6.13
C HIS A 77 5.84 -8.01 -4.71
N PRO A 78 5.92 -9.32 -4.40
CA PRO A 78 5.54 -9.87 -3.10
C PRO A 78 6.20 -9.17 -1.91
N ASN A 79 7.49 -8.84 -2.01
CA ASN A 79 8.22 -8.17 -0.94
C ASN A 79 7.72 -6.73 -0.72
N GLU A 80 7.35 -6.02 -1.80
CA GLU A 80 6.77 -4.68 -1.70
C GLU A 80 5.40 -4.73 -1.03
N LEU A 81 4.54 -5.67 -1.42
CA LEU A 81 3.24 -5.90 -0.79
C LEU A 81 3.38 -6.20 0.70
N ARG A 82 4.30 -7.10 1.07
CA ARG A 82 4.56 -7.47 2.46
C ARG A 82 4.98 -6.26 3.29
N ALA A 83 5.91 -5.46 2.77
CA ALA A 83 6.39 -4.25 3.45
C ALA A 83 5.29 -3.19 3.59
N ALA A 84 4.49 -2.96 2.54
CA ALA A 84 3.39 -2.00 2.57
C ALA A 84 2.27 -2.43 3.52
N ILE A 85 1.83 -3.69 3.46
CA ILE A 85 0.80 -4.24 4.36
C ILE A 85 1.30 -4.20 5.82
N GLY A 86 2.56 -4.58 6.07
CA GLY A 86 3.16 -4.50 7.40
C GLY A 86 3.15 -3.06 7.95
N SER A 87 3.54 -2.09 7.13
CA SER A 87 3.50 -0.67 7.51
C SER A 87 2.07 -0.19 7.81
N LEU A 88 1.07 -0.62 7.04
CA LEU A 88 -0.34 -0.28 7.30
C LEU A 88 -0.84 -0.88 8.61
N ARG A 89 -0.45 -2.12 8.93
CA ARG A 89 -0.77 -2.76 10.20
C ARG A 89 -0.17 -2.01 11.41
N GLU A 90 1.07 -1.52 11.26
CA GLU A 90 1.73 -0.71 12.29
C GLU A 90 1.07 0.67 12.45
N MET A 91 0.66 1.31 11.35
CA MET A 91 0.03 2.63 11.36
C MET A 91 -1.41 2.62 11.86
N PHE A 92 -2.15 1.56 11.57
CA PHE A 92 -3.57 1.43 11.88
C PHE A 92 -3.88 0.15 12.66
N PRO A 93 -3.33 0.00 13.89
CA PRO A 93 -3.51 -1.21 14.67
C PRO A 93 -4.99 -1.46 14.98
N GLY A 94 -5.41 -2.72 14.84
CA GLY A 94 -6.78 -3.16 15.13
C GLY A 94 -7.82 -2.84 14.06
N ARG A 95 -7.47 -2.09 12.98
CA ARG A 95 -8.38 -1.87 11.86
C ARG A 95 -8.38 -3.04 10.90
N ARG A 96 -9.56 -3.39 10.40
CA ARG A 96 -9.72 -4.42 9.38
C ARG A 96 -9.24 -3.89 8.03
N LEU A 97 -8.16 -4.51 7.51
CA LEU A 97 -7.52 -4.14 6.25
C LEU A 97 -8.11 -4.93 5.07
N THR A 98 -8.70 -4.22 4.13
CA THR A 98 -9.09 -4.76 2.82
C THR A 98 -8.06 -4.35 1.78
N VAL A 99 -7.57 -5.31 1.02
CA VAL A 99 -6.63 -5.10 -0.09
C VAL A 99 -7.35 -5.31 -1.41
N VAL A 100 -7.21 -4.38 -2.34
CA VAL A 100 -7.49 -4.59 -3.76
C VAL A 100 -6.15 -4.75 -4.46
N PHE A 101 -5.94 -5.88 -5.11
CA PHE A 101 -4.69 -6.15 -5.81
C PHE A 101 -4.91 -6.44 -7.29
N GLN A 102 -4.22 -5.68 -8.14
CA GLN A 102 -4.13 -5.95 -9.57
C GLN A 102 -2.76 -6.58 -9.87
N PRO A 103 -2.69 -7.89 -10.14
CA PRO A 103 -1.45 -8.51 -10.57
C PRO A 103 -0.95 -7.86 -11.86
N HIS A 104 0.37 -7.72 -12.00
CA HIS A 104 1.01 -7.11 -13.15
C HIS A 104 1.95 -8.11 -13.80
N LEU A 105 1.74 -8.41 -15.09
CA LEU A 105 2.39 -9.42 -15.92
C LEU A 105 1.96 -10.86 -15.60
N TYR A 106 1.73 -11.62 -16.66
CA TYR A 106 1.39 -13.06 -16.54
C TYR A 106 2.57 -13.87 -15.99
N THR A 107 3.77 -13.61 -16.51
CA THR A 107 4.99 -14.31 -16.07
C THR A 107 5.22 -14.11 -14.57
N ARG A 108 5.16 -12.88 -14.11
CA ARG A 108 5.35 -12.57 -12.67
C ARG A 108 4.27 -13.22 -11.80
N THR A 109 3.01 -13.16 -12.22
CA THR A 109 1.91 -13.76 -11.46
C THR A 109 2.07 -15.26 -11.34
N ARG A 110 2.52 -15.94 -12.39
CA ARG A 110 2.83 -17.38 -12.38
C ARG A 110 4.02 -17.69 -11.46
N ASP A 111 5.13 -16.98 -11.67
CA ASP A 111 6.42 -17.31 -11.05
C ASP A 111 6.44 -17.00 -9.54
N PHE A 112 5.65 -16.03 -9.08
CA PHE A 112 5.56 -15.61 -7.67
C PHE A 112 4.18 -15.86 -7.05
N CYS A 113 3.44 -16.85 -7.54
CA CYS A 113 2.06 -17.10 -7.11
C CYS A 113 1.94 -17.35 -5.59
N GLU A 114 2.80 -18.21 -5.04
CA GLU A 114 2.81 -18.56 -3.62
C GLU A 114 3.22 -17.36 -2.75
N GLU A 115 4.25 -16.64 -3.18
CA GLU A 115 4.74 -15.46 -2.47
C GLU A 115 3.73 -14.32 -2.46
N PHE A 116 3.00 -14.13 -3.56
CA PHE A 116 1.87 -13.18 -3.62
C PHE A 116 0.77 -13.57 -2.65
N ALA A 117 0.36 -14.83 -2.66
CA ALA A 117 -0.67 -15.33 -1.75
C ALA A 117 -0.24 -15.18 -0.28
N SER A 118 1.01 -15.52 0.03
CA SER A 118 1.58 -15.33 1.37
C SER A 118 1.58 -13.85 1.82
N ALA A 119 1.97 -12.94 0.93
CA ALA A 119 1.98 -11.51 1.24
C ALA A 119 0.56 -10.93 1.42
N LEU A 120 -0.36 -11.27 0.52
CA LEU A 120 -1.75 -10.82 0.57
C LEU A 120 -2.52 -11.40 1.76
N SER A 121 -2.17 -12.60 2.23
CA SER A 121 -2.76 -13.21 3.41
C SER A 121 -2.43 -12.49 4.73
N LEU A 122 -1.59 -11.47 4.70
CA LEU A 122 -1.40 -10.54 5.83
C LEU A 122 -2.54 -9.51 5.98
N ALA A 123 -3.42 -9.37 4.98
CA ALA A 123 -4.64 -8.58 5.06
C ALA A 123 -5.77 -9.37 5.78
N ASP A 124 -6.93 -8.72 5.99
CA ASP A 124 -8.12 -9.40 6.49
C ASP A 124 -9.05 -9.82 5.34
N ARG A 125 -8.95 -9.13 4.20
CA ARG A 125 -9.75 -9.42 3.01
C ARG A 125 -9.02 -8.99 1.74
N VAL A 126 -9.20 -9.76 0.66
CA VAL A 126 -8.53 -9.51 -0.62
C VAL A 126 -9.55 -9.51 -1.77
N LEU A 127 -9.53 -8.45 -2.55
CA LEU A 127 -10.21 -8.35 -3.83
C LEU A 127 -9.14 -8.39 -4.94
N LEU A 128 -9.20 -9.39 -5.79
CA LEU A 128 -8.27 -9.53 -6.91
C LEU A 128 -8.90 -8.98 -8.19
N LEU A 129 -8.15 -8.16 -8.92
CA LEU A 129 -8.50 -7.76 -10.27
C LEU A 129 -7.88 -8.70 -11.31
N PRO A 130 -8.40 -8.73 -12.53
CA PRO A 130 -7.73 -9.40 -13.65
C PRO A 130 -6.29 -8.90 -13.82
N ILE A 131 -5.40 -9.80 -14.23
CA ILE A 131 -4.00 -9.48 -14.49
C ILE A 131 -3.90 -8.33 -15.50
N TYR A 132 -3.08 -7.34 -15.21
CA TYR A 132 -2.70 -6.31 -16.17
C TYR A 132 -1.53 -6.83 -17.03
N PRO A 133 -1.76 -7.06 -18.35
CA PRO A 133 -0.78 -7.75 -19.19
C PRO A 133 0.45 -6.90 -19.52
N ALA A 134 0.34 -5.56 -19.49
CA ALA A 134 1.31 -4.61 -20.01
C ALA A 134 1.69 -4.94 -21.48
N ARG A 135 2.82 -5.62 -21.69
CA ARG A 135 3.31 -6.00 -23.02
C ARG A 135 3.35 -7.51 -23.24
N GLU A 136 2.83 -8.28 -22.29
CA GLU A 136 2.81 -9.74 -22.40
C GLU A 136 1.54 -10.22 -23.07
N GLU A 137 1.67 -11.30 -23.86
CA GLU A 137 0.54 -12.06 -24.34
C GLU A 137 0.00 -12.95 -23.20
N PRO A 138 -1.31 -13.24 -23.20
CA PRO A 138 -1.90 -14.13 -22.21
C PRO A 138 -1.22 -15.51 -22.21
N ILE A 139 -0.91 -16.01 -21.03
CA ILE A 139 -0.36 -17.36 -20.84
C ILE A 139 -1.51 -18.29 -20.44
N GLU A 140 -1.66 -19.42 -21.15
CA GLU A 140 -2.71 -20.39 -20.87
C GLU A 140 -2.68 -20.85 -19.41
N GLY A 141 -3.83 -20.84 -18.73
CA GLY A 141 -3.96 -21.22 -17.33
C GLY A 141 -3.51 -20.16 -16.32
N VAL A 142 -2.86 -19.07 -16.75
CA VAL A 142 -2.39 -18.01 -15.85
C VAL A 142 -3.43 -16.90 -15.74
N ARG A 143 -4.01 -16.77 -14.55
CA ARG A 143 -5.05 -15.80 -14.23
C ARG A 143 -5.08 -15.49 -12.74
N SER A 144 -5.73 -14.41 -12.32
CA SER A 144 -5.75 -14.00 -10.92
C SER A 144 -6.39 -15.03 -9.98
N GLU A 145 -7.32 -15.85 -10.50
CA GLU A 145 -7.99 -16.91 -9.75
C GLU A 145 -7.03 -17.97 -9.20
N MET A 146 -5.85 -18.13 -9.79
CA MET A 146 -4.86 -19.11 -9.31
C MET A 146 -4.30 -18.75 -7.91
N LEU A 147 -4.46 -17.49 -7.49
CA LEU A 147 -4.10 -17.07 -6.13
C LEU A 147 -5.13 -17.51 -5.08
N LEU A 148 -6.41 -17.68 -5.45
CA LEU A 148 -7.49 -17.93 -4.50
C LEU A 148 -7.27 -19.16 -3.61
N PRO A 149 -6.87 -20.35 -4.14
CA PRO A 149 -6.69 -21.53 -3.30
C PRO A 149 -5.49 -21.43 -2.34
N LEU A 150 -4.59 -20.48 -2.55
CA LEU A 150 -3.39 -20.25 -1.73
C LEU A 150 -3.58 -19.17 -0.66
N LEU A 151 -4.63 -18.35 -0.78
CA LEU A 151 -4.95 -17.33 0.19
C LEU A 151 -5.58 -17.94 1.45
N THR A 152 -5.13 -17.50 2.62
CA THR A 152 -5.63 -17.95 3.94
C THR A 152 -6.71 -17.03 4.52
N VAL A 153 -7.09 -15.99 3.78
CA VAL A 153 -8.09 -14.99 4.15
C VAL A 153 -9.21 -14.96 3.11
N PRO A 154 -10.41 -14.47 3.45
CA PRO A 154 -11.49 -14.32 2.49
C PRO A 154 -11.04 -13.50 1.27
N ALA A 155 -11.21 -14.07 0.08
CA ALA A 155 -10.78 -13.44 -1.16
C ALA A 155 -11.73 -13.78 -2.31
N ARG A 156 -11.83 -12.87 -3.28
CA ARG A 156 -12.57 -13.10 -4.54
C ARG A 156 -11.94 -12.31 -5.69
N VAL A 157 -12.14 -12.78 -6.90
CA VAL A 157 -11.82 -12.02 -8.11
C VAL A 157 -13.01 -11.14 -8.46
N VAL A 158 -12.74 -9.90 -8.84
CA VAL A 158 -13.74 -8.89 -9.23
C VAL A 158 -13.35 -8.33 -10.59
N SER A 159 -14.32 -8.12 -11.46
CA SER A 159 -14.07 -7.39 -12.69
C SER A 159 -13.80 -5.91 -12.41
N LYS A 160 -13.12 -5.23 -13.33
CA LYS A 160 -12.90 -3.77 -13.20
C LYS A 160 -14.21 -3.00 -13.10
N ASP A 161 -15.22 -3.40 -13.86
CA ASP A 161 -16.54 -2.75 -13.86
C ASP A 161 -17.28 -2.98 -12.54
N GLY A 162 -17.12 -4.14 -11.91
CA GLY A 162 -17.71 -4.48 -10.62
C GLY A 162 -16.94 -4.00 -9.39
N LEU A 163 -15.76 -3.37 -9.58
CA LEU A 163 -14.88 -3.02 -8.47
C LEU A 163 -15.52 -2.07 -7.45
N LEU A 164 -16.19 -1.01 -7.92
CA LEU A 164 -16.78 -0.02 -7.02
C LEU A 164 -17.95 -0.61 -6.22
N ASP A 165 -18.75 -1.48 -6.84
CA ASP A 165 -19.84 -2.17 -6.15
C ASP A 165 -19.27 -3.14 -5.10
N ALA A 166 -18.23 -3.89 -5.47
CA ALA A 166 -17.52 -4.76 -4.54
C ALA A 166 -16.98 -4.01 -3.32
N ILE A 167 -16.35 -2.85 -3.52
CA ILE A 167 -15.83 -2.01 -2.43
C ILE A 167 -17.00 -1.46 -1.58
N ARG A 168 -18.09 -1.07 -2.21
CA ARG A 168 -19.29 -0.59 -1.50
C ARG A 168 -19.90 -1.68 -0.61
N ASP A 169 -19.96 -2.90 -1.10
CA ASP A 169 -20.48 -4.06 -0.34
C ASP A 169 -19.56 -4.43 0.83
N GLU A 170 -18.22 -4.39 0.61
CA GLU A 170 -17.22 -4.65 1.66
C GLU A 170 -17.22 -3.56 2.75
N ASN A 171 -17.58 -2.33 2.40
CA ASN A 171 -17.59 -1.16 3.29
C ASN A 171 -16.36 -1.08 4.21
N PRO A 172 -15.14 -1.03 3.65
CA PRO A 172 -13.90 -1.16 4.41
C PRO A 172 -13.61 0.05 5.31
N GLU A 173 -13.04 -0.20 6.49
CA GLU A 173 -12.48 0.84 7.37
C GLU A 173 -11.11 1.31 6.88
N LEU A 174 -10.31 0.36 6.44
CA LEU A 174 -8.99 0.58 5.89
C LEU A 174 -8.89 -0.16 4.57
N LEU A 175 -8.74 0.60 3.49
CA LEU A 175 -8.61 0.09 2.12
C LEU A 175 -7.25 0.48 1.55
N VAL A 176 -6.64 -0.45 0.84
CA VAL A 176 -5.48 -0.14 0.01
C VAL A 176 -5.63 -0.78 -1.37
N THR A 177 -5.27 -0.02 -2.40
CA THR A 177 -5.11 -0.55 -3.76
C THR A 177 -3.64 -0.75 -4.08
N PHE A 178 -3.30 -1.92 -4.62
CA PHE A 178 -1.95 -2.29 -5.05
C PHE A 178 -1.89 -2.67 -6.51
N GLY A 179 -0.83 -2.26 -7.19
CA GLY A 179 -0.53 -2.72 -8.53
C GLY A 179 0.14 -1.66 -9.41
N ALA A 180 0.91 -2.10 -10.40
CA ALA A 180 1.59 -1.23 -11.37
C ALA A 180 0.78 -1.03 -12.67
N GLY A 181 -0.41 -1.60 -12.75
CA GLY A 181 -1.32 -1.50 -13.88
C GLY A 181 -2.21 -0.24 -13.83
N ASP A 182 -3.35 -0.35 -14.47
CA ASP A 182 -4.32 0.73 -14.63
C ASP A 182 -5.32 0.87 -13.46
N ILE A 183 -5.07 0.20 -12.34
CA ILE A 183 -5.87 0.31 -11.11
C ILE A 183 -5.94 1.75 -10.59
N ASP A 184 -4.88 2.54 -10.83
CA ASP A 184 -4.81 3.94 -10.42
C ASP A 184 -5.91 4.83 -11.03
N ARG A 185 -6.47 4.44 -12.18
CA ARG A 185 -7.60 5.14 -12.81
C ARG A 185 -8.89 5.08 -12.00
N PHE A 186 -8.97 4.14 -11.06
CA PHE A 186 -10.12 3.98 -10.18
C PHE A 186 -9.99 4.76 -8.87
N CYS A 187 -8.79 5.24 -8.51
CA CYS A 187 -8.54 5.82 -7.19
C CYS A 187 -9.48 6.98 -6.82
N GLY A 188 -9.71 7.92 -7.73
CA GLY A 188 -10.66 9.02 -7.49
C GLY A 188 -12.09 8.52 -7.25
N ARG A 189 -12.57 7.60 -8.11
CA ARG A 189 -13.93 7.02 -7.99
C ARG A 189 -14.09 6.17 -6.72
N ILE A 190 -13.05 5.47 -6.31
CA ILE A 190 -13.03 4.73 -5.04
C ILE A 190 -13.13 5.72 -3.88
N ALA A 191 -12.34 6.79 -3.89
CA ALA A 191 -12.40 7.82 -2.86
C ALA A 191 -13.81 8.45 -2.76
N GLU A 192 -14.42 8.82 -3.88
CA GLU A 192 -15.79 9.31 -3.95
C GLU A 192 -16.79 8.30 -3.36
N THR A 193 -16.66 7.01 -3.71
CA THR A 193 -17.51 5.93 -3.20
C THR A 193 -17.42 5.79 -1.68
N LEU A 194 -16.21 5.97 -1.13
CA LEU A 194 -15.95 5.87 0.30
C LEU A 194 -16.33 7.12 1.09
N SER A 195 -16.33 8.30 0.45
CA SER A 195 -16.62 9.59 1.10
C SER A 195 -18.11 9.92 1.17
N VAL A 196 -18.99 9.08 0.64
CA VAL A 196 -20.46 9.32 0.70
C VAL A 196 -20.93 9.32 2.16
N PRO A 197 -21.50 10.45 2.67
CA PRO A 197 -21.99 10.52 4.04
C PRO A 197 -23.16 9.56 4.28
N GLY A 198 -23.10 8.76 5.34
CA GLY A 198 -24.25 8.03 5.84
C GLY A 198 -24.10 6.52 6.06
N ARG A 199 -22.97 5.92 5.74
CA ARG A 199 -22.79 4.50 6.04
C ARG A 199 -21.63 4.31 7.03
N PRO A 200 -21.89 4.05 8.33
CA PRO A 200 -20.81 3.73 9.28
C PRO A 200 -20.05 2.49 8.79
N ALA A 201 -18.74 2.44 9.05
CA ALA A 201 -17.94 1.27 8.75
C ALA A 201 -18.54 0.03 9.44
N ALA A 202 -18.49 -1.13 8.78
CA ALA A 202 -19.01 -2.37 9.34
C ALA A 202 -18.25 -2.69 10.65
N LYS A 203 -18.99 -2.84 11.75
CA LYS A 203 -18.39 -3.31 13.01
C LYS A 203 -17.90 -4.74 12.79
N ALA A 204 -16.73 -5.04 13.35
CA ALA A 204 -16.26 -6.41 13.44
C ALA A 204 -17.21 -7.19 14.37
N ASP A 205 -17.78 -8.29 13.87
CA ASP A 205 -18.42 -9.33 14.69
C ASP A 205 -17.35 -10.24 15.28
#